data_29d8f8fbc7c26d154a9dccac7b74747b
#
_entry.id   29d8f8fbc7c26d154a9dccac7b74747b
#
_cell.length_a   1.000
_cell.length_b   1.000
_cell.length_c   1.000
_cell.angle_alpha   90.00
_cell.angle_beta   90.00
_cell.angle_gamma   90.00
#
_symmetry.space_group_name_H-M   'P 1'
#
loop_
_entity.id
_entity.type
_entity.pdbx_description
1 polymer ?
#
loop_
_entity_poly.entity_id
_entity_poly.type
_entity_poly.pdbx_seq_one_letter_code
_entity_poly.pdbx_strand_id
1 'polypeptide(L)'
;MARPGTSPLLVQPMTSTLLLDLADPAHRDWRAMFDTLVESSGDARGSHNLVQRTNNAPPDVLVCLAPTLTGELAAALSAWGGAPPCAILLITSPVAIDATLAARAAELGVHHWQCVPDGADAEVVASAIASGAAFAQARQRQDAALRRALARAHAQLDERRCVDRAKGVLMSARGLDENEAFGLLRGTAMNVNLRLGEVSRSVIEAAQWADAMNRAGQLRMLSQRLVRVVAQRLLKLDTRTAADVATQSTLRVHDNLGMLARQCAGTSAQPTLEDATRCWKALAAALAPARVDLDALARIDALASQLLQAAEQLTQALQQASGRRALHIVNLCGRQRMRAQRIAKTSLVDALLRTGSATPAAAMLDEFEAAQRELEQTPLRSPDIRQALAAIGDEWLRLLGGLRAAETADGRRALVHASETMLERLDTLTNAYEHSLQVILG
;
A
#
# COMPACT_ATOMS: atom_id res chain seq x y z
N MET A 1 -12.61 -13.70 81.05
CA MET A 1 -11.56 -13.45 80.06
C MET A 1 -11.90 -14.19 78.79
N ALA A 2 -12.49 -13.46 77.85
CA ALA A 2 -12.88 -13.98 76.52
C ALA A 2 -11.67 -13.87 75.58
N ARG A 3 -11.35 -14.95 74.85
CA ARG A 3 -10.33 -14.97 73.81
C ARG A 3 -10.84 -14.17 72.60
N PRO A 4 -10.03 -13.33 71.94
CA PRO A 4 -10.44 -12.63 70.72
C PRO A 4 -10.54 -13.66 69.56
N GLY A 5 -11.72 -13.70 68.95
CA GLY A 5 -11.97 -14.49 67.77
C GLY A 5 -11.15 -13.99 66.57
N THR A 6 -10.40 -14.87 66.00
CA THR A 6 -9.80 -14.74 64.68
C THR A 6 -10.94 -14.66 63.64
N SER A 7 -11.20 -13.47 63.10
CA SER A 7 -12.06 -13.33 61.92
C SER A 7 -11.44 -14.11 60.74
N PRO A 8 -12.18 -14.98 60.06
CA PRO A 8 -11.68 -15.57 58.82
C PRO A 8 -11.48 -14.45 57.79
N LEU A 9 -10.27 -14.36 57.28
CA LEU A 9 -10.00 -13.55 56.05
C LEU A 9 -10.99 -13.99 54.97
N LEU A 10 -11.97 -13.18 54.70
CA LEU A 10 -12.87 -13.30 53.56
C LEU A 10 -12.03 -13.24 52.26
N VAL A 11 -11.59 -14.42 51.81
CA VAL A 11 -11.07 -14.61 50.47
C VAL A 11 -12.26 -14.32 49.52
N GLN A 12 -12.26 -13.23 48.84
CA GLN A 12 -13.25 -12.97 47.77
C GLN A 12 -13.15 -14.15 46.77
N PRO A 13 -14.26 -14.79 46.36
CA PRO A 13 -14.22 -15.88 45.40
C PRO A 13 -13.58 -15.38 44.10
N MET A 14 -12.53 -16.06 43.66
CA MET A 14 -11.86 -15.83 42.37
C MET A 14 -12.83 -16.23 41.27
N THR A 15 -13.32 -15.28 40.49
CA THR A 15 -14.50 -15.41 39.63
C THR A 15 -14.31 -16.35 38.43
N SER A 16 -13.07 -16.63 37.99
CA SER A 16 -12.80 -17.60 36.92
C SER A 16 -11.31 -18.03 36.96
N THR A 17 -11.07 -19.23 37.36
CA THR A 17 -9.69 -19.77 37.46
C THR A 17 -9.58 -21.06 36.66
N LEU A 18 -8.56 -21.20 35.82
CA LEU A 18 -8.20 -22.39 35.11
C LEU A 18 -6.93 -23.00 35.72
N LEU A 19 -6.98 -24.27 36.06
CA LEU A 19 -5.83 -25.04 36.55
C LEU A 19 -5.18 -25.82 35.42
N LEU A 20 -3.88 -25.65 35.20
CA LEU A 20 -3.01 -26.49 34.42
C LEU A 20 -2.12 -27.31 35.38
N ASP A 21 -2.42 -28.57 35.54
CA ASP A 21 -1.68 -29.47 36.41
C ASP A 21 -0.69 -30.31 35.61
N LEU A 22 0.59 -30.01 35.74
CA LEU A 22 1.72 -30.74 35.21
C LEU A 22 2.62 -31.25 36.34
N ALA A 23 2.08 -31.31 37.56
CA ALA A 23 2.81 -31.73 38.73
C ALA A 23 3.07 -33.25 38.73
N ASP A 24 4.21 -33.63 39.35
CA ASP A 24 4.55 -35.01 39.66
C ASP A 24 3.48 -35.60 40.62
N PRO A 25 3.20 -36.93 40.56
CA PRO A 25 2.35 -37.61 41.53
C PRO A 25 2.64 -37.31 43.00
N ALA A 26 3.86 -36.92 43.34
CA ALA A 26 4.26 -36.46 44.68
C ALA A 26 3.55 -35.18 45.16
N HIS A 27 2.96 -34.39 44.27
CA HIS A 27 2.27 -33.11 44.53
C HIS A 27 0.73 -33.24 44.49
N ARG A 28 0.18 -34.44 44.59
CA ARG A 28 -1.29 -34.66 44.51
C ARG A 28 -2.08 -33.91 45.57
N ASP A 29 -1.46 -33.63 46.70
CA ASP A 29 -2.11 -32.91 47.79
C ASP A 29 -2.40 -31.44 47.44
N TRP A 30 -1.58 -30.83 46.61
CA TRP A 30 -1.80 -29.42 46.14
C TRP A 30 -3.05 -29.31 45.27
N ARG A 31 -3.31 -30.32 44.48
CA ARG A 31 -4.51 -30.37 43.65
C ARG A 31 -5.79 -30.50 44.49
N ALA A 32 -5.81 -31.41 45.44
CA ALA A 32 -6.95 -31.60 46.35
C ALA A 32 -7.23 -30.32 47.14
N MET A 33 -6.17 -29.61 47.56
CA MET A 33 -6.26 -28.30 48.21
C MET A 33 -6.78 -27.21 47.26
N PHE A 34 -6.35 -27.19 46.00
CA PHE A 34 -6.82 -26.24 44.98
C PHE A 34 -8.32 -26.46 44.74
N ASP A 35 -8.78 -27.64 44.56
CA ASP A 35 -10.18 -27.99 44.31
C ASP A 35 -11.11 -27.60 45.46
N THR A 36 -10.58 -27.50 46.71
CA THR A 36 -11.32 -27.02 47.87
C THR A 36 -11.35 -25.50 48.02
N LEU A 37 -10.41 -24.78 47.38
CA LEU A 37 -10.24 -23.32 47.53
C LEU A 37 -10.80 -22.50 46.37
N VAL A 38 -10.97 -23.11 45.21
CA VAL A 38 -11.41 -22.45 44.00
C VAL A 38 -12.62 -23.15 43.45
N GLU A 39 -13.77 -22.46 43.33
CA GLU A 39 -14.86 -22.91 42.47
C GLU A 39 -14.34 -22.94 41.03
N SER A 40 -13.72 -24.05 40.63
CA SER A 40 -12.98 -24.17 39.40
C SER A 40 -13.94 -24.18 38.21
N SER A 41 -13.79 -23.24 37.31
CA SER A 41 -14.48 -23.26 36.03
C SER A 41 -13.89 -24.23 34.99
N GLY A 42 -12.89 -25.02 35.33
CA GLY A 42 -12.34 -26.03 34.43
C GLY A 42 -10.94 -26.52 34.76
N ASP A 43 -10.74 -27.81 34.51
CA ASP A 43 -9.46 -28.53 34.62
C ASP A 43 -8.89 -28.79 33.22
N ALA A 44 -7.66 -28.37 32.95
CA ALA A 44 -6.94 -28.69 31.74
C ALA A 44 -5.86 -29.76 32.07
N ARG A 45 -6.17 -31.02 31.83
CA ARG A 45 -5.17 -32.09 31.87
C ARG A 45 -4.41 -32.09 30.55
N GLY A 46 -3.15 -31.65 30.60
CA GLY A 46 -2.25 -31.59 29.44
C GLY A 46 -2.34 -30.29 28.63
N SER A 47 -1.23 -29.95 28.00
CA SER A 47 -1.01 -28.69 27.29
C SER A 47 -1.75 -28.55 25.96
N HIS A 48 -2.25 -29.65 25.38
CA HIS A 48 -2.72 -29.75 24.00
C HIS A 48 -3.92 -28.85 23.63
N ASN A 49 -4.78 -28.48 24.58
CA ASN A 49 -5.98 -27.69 24.33
C ASN A 49 -5.99 -26.31 25.08
N LEU A 50 -4.88 -25.99 25.76
CA LEU A 50 -4.82 -24.83 26.65
C LEU A 50 -5.09 -23.52 25.88
N VAL A 51 -4.40 -23.33 24.77
CA VAL A 51 -4.49 -22.12 23.95
C VAL A 51 -5.90 -21.93 23.38
N GLN A 52 -6.51 -22.98 22.87
CA GLN A 52 -7.85 -22.92 22.31
C GLN A 52 -8.91 -22.63 23.38
N ARG A 53 -8.79 -23.23 24.54
CA ARG A 53 -9.71 -23.01 25.67
C ARG A 53 -9.61 -21.59 26.20
N THR A 54 -8.39 -21.10 26.44
CA THR A 54 -8.15 -19.76 26.96
C THR A 54 -8.46 -18.65 25.96
N ASN A 55 -8.33 -18.90 24.65
CA ASN A 55 -8.73 -17.93 23.62
C ASN A 55 -10.25 -17.85 23.45
N ASN A 56 -10.98 -18.96 23.62
CA ASN A 56 -12.44 -19.00 23.50
C ASN A 56 -13.15 -18.42 24.74
N ALA A 57 -12.62 -18.71 25.93
CA ALA A 57 -13.14 -18.24 27.20
C ALA A 57 -11.97 -17.96 28.15
N PRO A 58 -11.38 -16.75 28.09
CA PRO A 58 -10.21 -16.42 28.91
C PRO A 58 -10.59 -16.42 30.39
N PRO A 59 -9.90 -17.23 31.25
CA PRO A 59 -10.07 -17.15 32.69
C PRO A 59 -9.44 -15.85 33.22
N ASP A 60 -9.80 -15.45 34.43
CA ASP A 60 -9.14 -14.33 35.09
C ASP A 60 -7.69 -14.66 35.43
N VAL A 61 -7.45 -15.92 35.83
CA VAL A 61 -6.11 -16.44 36.17
C VAL A 61 -5.96 -17.87 35.64
N LEU A 62 -4.83 -18.12 35.00
CA LEU A 62 -4.32 -19.47 34.72
C LEU A 62 -3.30 -19.79 35.80
N VAL A 63 -3.60 -20.79 36.61
CA VAL A 63 -2.66 -21.34 37.61
C VAL A 63 -1.98 -22.55 37.01
N CYS A 64 -0.66 -22.50 36.90
CA CYS A 64 0.17 -23.60 36.43
C CYS A 64 0.89 -24.23 37.61
N LEU A 65 0.60 -25.50 37.91
CA LEU A 65 1.33 -26.31 38.88
C LEU A 65 2.34 -27.16 38.13
N ALA A 66 3.61 -27.02 38.41
CA ALA A 66 4.67 -27.78 37.78
C ALA A 66 5.90 -27.93 38.71
N PRO A 67 6.72 -28.99 38.60
CA PRO A 67 7.94 -29.11 39.40
C PRO A 67 8.92 -27.93 39.15
N THR A 68 8.97 -27.47 37.93
CA THR A 68 9.76 -26.33 37.44
C THR A 68 9.18 -25.83 36.14
N LEU A 69 9.80 -24.84 35.52
CA LEU A 69 9.45 -24.42 34.17
C LEU A 69 9.92 -25.49 33.16
N THR A 70 9.09 -26.53 32.96
CA THR A 70 9.39 -27.66 32.06
C THR A 70 9.31 -27.23 30.59
N GLY A 71 9.97 -28.02 29.70
CA GLY A 71 9.89 -27.82 28.26
C GLY A 71 8.46 -27.90 27.72
N GLU A 72 7.60 -28.75 28.29
CA GLU A 72 6.19 -28.85 27.90
C GLU A 72 5.39 -27.59 28.27
N LEU A 73 5.57 -27.09 29.50
CA LEU A 73 4.95 -25.85 29.94
C LEU A 73 5.44 -24.66 29.10
N ALA A 74 6.74 -24.56 28.86
CA ALA A 74 7.33 -23.50 28.04
C ALA A 74 6.79 -23.55 26.60
N ALA A 75 6.64 -24.72 25.99
CA ALA A 75 6.05 -24.90 24.67
C ALA A 75 4.58 -24.46 24.64
N ALA A 76 3.79 -24.84 25.64
CA ALA A 76 2.39 -24.40 25.75
C ALA A 76 2.26 -22.88 25.90
N LEU A 77 3.06 -22.23 26.73
CA LEU A 77 3.02 -20.79 26.97
C LEU A 77 3.57 -19.99 25.77
N SER A 78 4.53 -20.54 25.04
CA SER A 78 5.14 -19.86 23.87
C SER A 78 4.14 -19.54 22.76
N ALA A 79 3.03 -20.30 22.69
CA ALA A 79 1.98 -20.09 21.69
C ALA A 79 1.31 -18.71 21.78
N TRP A 80 1.42 -18.01 22.89
CA TRP A 80 0.92 -16.63 23.05
C TRP A 80 1.98 -15.55 22.77
N GLY A 81 3.21 -15.93 22.42
CA GLY A 81 4.28 -14.98 22.08
C GLY A 81 4.56 -13.95 23.20
N GLY A 82 4.46 -14.35 24.47
CA GLY A 82 4.65 -13.48 25.64
C GLY A 82 3.46 -12.53 25.92
N ALA A 83 2.32 -12.73 25.28
CA ALA A 83 1.12 -11.90 25.47
C ALA A 83 -0.13 -12.74 25.75
N PRO A 84 -0.19 -13.48 26.86
CA PRO A 84 -1.32 -14.32 27.17
C PRO A 84 -2.60 -13.52 27.40
N PRO A 85 -3.78 -14.08 27.11
CA PRO A 85 -5.07 -13.41 27.26
C PRO A 85 -5.50 -13.23 28.73
N CYS A 86 -4.87 -13.95 29.66
CA CYS A 86 -5.19 -13.94 31.09
C CYS A 86 -3.93 -13.82 31.95
N ALA A 87 -4.10 -13.60 33.25
CA ALA A 87 -3.00 -13.64 34.20
C ALA A 87 -2.45 -15.06 34.33
N ILE A 88 -1.12 -15.24 34.38
CA ILE A 88 -0.47 -16.55 34.58
C ILE A 88 0.28 -16.52 35.91
N LEU A 89 -0.12 -17.42 36.81
CA LEU A 89 0.56 -17.75 38.04
C LEU A 89 1.24 -19.11 37.89
N LEU A 90 2.56 -19.15 38.01
CA LEU A 90 3.33 -20.40 38.09
C LEU A 90 3.65 -20.73 39.54
N ILE A 91 3.27 -21.92 39.97
CA ILE A 91 3.59 -22.45 41.30
C ILE A 91 4.48 -23.66 41.10
N THR A 92 5.62 -23.68 41.82
CA THR A 92 6.59 -24.78 41.77
C THR A 92 7.04 -25.19 43.18
N SER A 93 7.62 -26.38 43.31
CA SER A 93 8.45 -26.71 44.47
C SER A 93 9.64 -25.77 44.59
N PRO A 94 10.32 -25.72 45.73
CA PRO A 94 11.51 -24.87 45.87
C PRO A 94 12.59 -25.26 44.87
N VAL A 95 12.83 -24.33 43.93
CA VAL A 95 13.82 -24.47 42.86
C VAL A 95 14.75 -23.28 42.93
N ALA A 96 16.03 -23.50 42.65
CA ALA A 96 16.96 -22.36 42.48
C ALA A 96 16.57 -21.58 41.22
N ILE A 97 15.92 -20.45 41.41
CA ILE A 97 15.55 -19.51 40.32
C ILE A 97 16.76 -18.64 40.03
N ASP A 98 17.47 -18.90 38.95
CA ASP A 98 18.49 -18.02 38.43
C ASP A 98 17.89 -16.92 37.51
N ALA A 99 18.71 -15.93 37.16
CA ALA A 99 18.29 -14.83 36.33
C ALA A 99 17.83 -15.29 34.93
N THR A 100 18.39 -16.37 34.40
CA THR A 100 18.07 -16.93 33.09
C THR A 100 16.68 -17.54 33.08
N LEU A 101 16.37 -18.30 34.12
CA LEU A 101 15.09 -18.99 34.28
C LEU A 101 13.97 -17.96 34.53
N ALA A 102 14.25 -16.93 35.34
CA ALA A 102 13.33 -15.83 35.58
C ALA A 102 13.04 -15.02 34.32
N ALA A 103 14.08 -14.69 33.52
CA ALA A 103 13.91 -14.03 32.24
C ALA A 103 13.07 -14.86 31.26
N ARG A 104 13.34 -16.17 31.18
CA ARG A 104 12.57 -17.09 30.35
C ARG A 104 11.09 -17.16 30.72
N ALA A 105 10.79 -17.21 32.03
CA ALA A 105 9.41 -17.18 32.51
C ALA A 105 8.69 -15.87 32.11
N ALA A 106 9.37 -14.75 32.25
CA ALA A 106 8.84 -13.44 31.85
C ALA A 106 8.61 -13.35 30.33
N GLU A 107 9.52 -13.83 29.48
CA GLU A 107 9.36 -13.92 28.04
C GLU A 107 8.15 -14.77 27.62
N LEU A 108 7.84 -15.83 28.37
CA LEU A 108 6.69 -16.69 28.17
C LEU A 108 5.38 -16.07 28.69
N GLY A 109 5.44 -14.88 29.30
CA GLY A 109 4.26 -14.19 29.81
C GLY A 109 3.80 -14.66 31.21
N VAL A 110 4.66 -15.33 31.98
CA VAL A 110 4.38 -15.64 33.39
C VAL A 110 4.39 -14.35 34.19
N HIS A 111 3.24 -13.99 34.75
CA HIS A 111 3.07 -12.72 35.48
C HIS A 111 3.56 -12.79 36.93
N HIS A 112 3.45 -13.98 37.54
CA HIS A 112 3.97 -14.23 38.88
C HIS A 112 4.45 -15.67 38.99
N TRP A 113 5.57 -15.89 39.67
CA TRP A 113 6.15 -17.16 39.96
C TRP A 113 6.37 -17.30 41.47
N GLN A 114 5.79 -18.33 42.07
CA GLN A 114 5.88 -18.58 43.51
C GLN A 114 6.32 -20.00 43.77
N CYS A 115 7.26 -20.17 44.71
CA CYS A 115 7.68 -21.47 45.22
C CYS A 115 6.91 -21.78 46.50
N VAL A 116 6.40 -23.01 46.59
CA VAL A 116 5.73 -23.50 47.79
C VAL A 116 6.49 -24.74 48.27
N PRO A 117 6.87 -24.84 49.56
CA PRO A 117 7.60 -25.99 50.09
C PRO A 117 6.80 -27.29 49.95
N ASP A 118 7.51 -28.38 49.70
CA ASP A 118 6.91 -29.69 49.72
C ASP A 118 6.41 -30.01 51.14
N GLY A 119 5.18 -30.51 51.28
CA GLY A 119 4.55 -30.77 52.59
C GLY A 119 4.03 -29.49 53.30
N ALA A 120 3.88 -28.38 52.60
CA ALA A 120 3.25 -27.19 53.17
C ALA A 120 1.78 -27.45 53.54
N ASP A 121 1.34 -26.85 54.66
CA ASP A 121 -0.05 -26.93 55.12
C ASP A 121 -1.03 -26.29 54.09
N ALA A 122 -2.28 -26.76 54.08
CA ALA A 122 -3.32 -26.26 53.19
C ALA A 122 -3.52 -24.75 53.28
N GLU A 123 -3.38 -24.14 54.43
CA GLU A 123 -3.51 -22.71 54.68
C GLU A 123 -2.38 -21.91 53.99
N VAL A 124 -1.16 -22.44 54.00
CA VAL A 124 0.01 -21.84 53.34
C VAL A 124 -0.15 -21.91 51.84
N VAL A 125 -0.57 -23.05 51.29
CA VAL A 125 -0.84 -23.21 49.85
C VAL A 125 -1.96 -22.28 49.39
N ALA A 126 -3.06 -22.24 50.13
CA ALA A 126 -4.18 -21.36 49.85
C ALA A 126 -3.78 -19.86 49.80
N SER A 127 -3.02 -19.43 50.80
CA SER A 127 -2.49 -18.06 50.90
C SER A 127 -1.55 -17.74 49.72
N ALA A 128 -0.71 -18.71 49.34
CA ALA A 128 0.21 -18.58 48.19
C ALA A 128 -0.56 -18.44 46.87
N ILE A 129 -1.59 -19.25 46.65
CA ILE A 129 -2.45 -19.17 45.45
C ILE A 129 -3.18 -17.82 45.42
N ALA A 130 -3.84 -17.42 46.50
CA ALA A 130 -4.62 -16.18 46.55
C ALA A 130 -3.74 -14.93 46.34
N SER A 131 -2.61 -14.84 47.06
CA SER A 131 -1.68 -13.74 46.95
C SER A 131 -0.99 -13.74 45.58
N GLY A 132 -0.53 -14.89 45.10
CA GLY A 132 0.10 -15.05 43.79
C GLY A 132 -0.84 -14.70 42.64
N ALA A 133 -2.10 -15.11 42.72
CA ALA A 133 -3.12 -14.74 41.73
C ALA A 133 -3.40 -13.25 41.70
N ALA A 134 -3.51 -12.60 42.88
CA ALA A 134 -3.68 -11.15 42.97
C ALA A 134 -2.49 -10.39 42.34
N PHE A 135 -1.24 -10.82 42.61
CA PHE A 135 -0.04 -10.27 41.98
C PHE A 135 -0.01 -10.48 40.47
N ALA A 136 -0.30 -11.71 40.02
CA ALA A 136 -0.35 -12.03 38.60
C ALA A 136 -1.39 -11.17 37.85
N GLN A 137 -2.59 -11.02 38.42
CA GLN A 137 -3.64 -10.14 37.84
C GLN A 137 -3.22 -8.67 37.80
N ALA A 138 -2.63 -8.15 38.89
CA ALA A 138 -2.17 -6.78 38.93
C ALA A 138 -1.10 -6.53 37.84
N ARG A 139 -0.15 -7.44 37.68
CA ARG A 139 0.88 -7.38 36.66
C ARG A 139 0.32 -7.46 35.25
N GLN A 140 -0.56 -8.42 35.00
CA GLN A 140 -1.24 -8.57 33.72
C GLN A 140 -2.03 -7.30 33.33
N ARG A 141 -2.76 -6.69 34.29
CA ARG A 141 -3.47 -5.43 34.04
C ARG A 141 -2.51 -4.28 33.68
N GLN A 142 -1.36 -4.20 34.36
CA GLN A 142 -0.31 -3.20 34.08
C GLN A 142 0.26 -3.43 32.68
N ASP A 143 0.64 -4.64 32.33
CA ASP A 143 1.19 -4.97 31.00
C ASP A 143 0.18 -4.72 29.88
N ALA A 144 -1.08 -5.08 30.08
CA ALA A 144 -2.17 -4.81 29.14
C ALA A 144 -2.43 -3.29 28.99
N ALA A 145 -2.30 -2.51 30.07
CA ALA A 145 -2.42 -1.06 30.01
C ALA A 145 -1.27 -0.43 29.21
N LEU A 146 -0.03 -0.87 29.43
CA LEU A 146 1.16 -0.41 28.70
C LEU A 146 1.05 -0.75 27.20
N ARG A 147 0.66 -1.98 26.85
CA ARG A 147 0.45 -2.38 25.44
C ARG A 147 -0.62 -1.52 24.77
N ARG A 148 -1.74 -1.24 25.48
CA ARG A 148 -2.79 -0.35 24.96
C ARG A 148 -2.32 1.11 24.81
N ALA A 149 -1.49 1.59 25.72
CA ALA A 149 -0.90 2.92 25.63
C ALA A 149 0.07 3.03 24.45
N LEU A 150 0.93 2.02 24.26
CA LEU A 150 1.86 1.94 23.13
C LEU A 150 1.12 1.88 21.78
N ALA A 151 0.09 1.02 21.67
CA ALA A 151 -0.73 0.92 20.47
C ALA A 151 -1.42 2.26 20.13
N ARG A 152 -1.93 2.98 21.15
CA ARG A 152 -2.51 4.32 20.97
C ARG A 152 -1.47 5.34 20.50
N ALA A 153 -0.28 5.32 21.08
CA ALA A 153 0.80 6.22 20.68
C ALA A 153 1.23 5.97 19.23
N HIS A 154 1.37 4.70 18.81
CA HIS A 154 1.66 4.35 17.43
C HIS A 154 0.56 4.83 16.48
N ALA A 155 -0.72 4.58 16.80
CA ALA A 155 -1.84 5.03 15.99
C ALA A 155 -1.85 6.58 15.83
N GLN A 156 -1.53 7.34 16.89
CA GLN A 156 -1.42 8.79 16.82
C GLN A 156 -0.25 9.26 15.95
N LEU A 157 0.91 8.59 16.03
CA LEU A 157 2.06 8.90 15.18
C LEU A 157 1.75 8.61 13.70
N ASP A 158 1.09 7.49 13.40
CA ASP A 158 0.71 7.14 12.04
C ASP A 158 -0.35 8.11 11.49
N GLU A 159 -1.29 8.56 12.32
CA GLU A 159 -2.25 9.59 11.92
C GLU A 159 -1.55 10.92 11.60
N ARG A 160 -0.61 11.37 12.45
CA ARG A 160 0.18 12.58 12.17
C ARG A 160 0.96 12.47 10.88
N ARG A 161 1.67 11.35 10.65
CA ARG A 161 2.41 11.10 9.41
C ARG A 161 1.48 11.13 8.18
N CYS A 162 0.28 10.57 8.33
CA CYS A 162 -0.72 10.59 7.28
C CYS A 162 -1.16 12.02 6.94
N VAL A 163 -1.45 12.84 7.95
CA VAL A 163 -1.81 14.26 7.78
C VAL A 163 -0.66 15.04 7.14
N ASP A 164 0.58 14.87 7.60
CA ASP A 164 1.75 15.57 7.04
C ASP A 164 2.00 15.18 5.58
N ARG A 165 1.83 13.91 5.24
CA ARG A 165 1.93 13.45 3.85
C ARG A 165 0.81 14.03 2.97
N ALA A 166 -0.42 14.08 3.47
CA ALA A 166 -1.54 14.69 2.75
C ALA A 166 -1.33 16.20 2.53
N LYS A 167 -0.82 16.92 3.56
CA LYS A 167 -0.38 18.33 3.39
C LYS A 167 0.64 18.45 2.27
N GLY A 168 1.69 17.62 2.28
CA GLY A 168 2.71 17.63 1.24
C GLY A 168 2.14 17.40 -0.17
N VAL A 169 1.18 16.50 -0.32
CA VAL A 169 0.46 16.28 -1.58
C VAL A 169 -0.28 17.54 -2.02
N LEU A 170 -1.05 18.17 -1.12
CA LEU A 170 -1.81 19.40 -1.44
C LEU A 170 -0.91 20.60 -1.71
N MET A 171 0.16 20.77 -0.93
CA MET A 171 1.16 21.82 -1.15
C MET A 171 1.80 21.71 -2.54
N SER A 172 2.25 20.50 -2.89
CA SER A 172 2.85 20.22 -4.21
C SER A 172 1.84 20.39 -5.33
N ALA A 173 0.58 20.01 -5.10
CA ALA A 173 -0.47 20.03 -6.09
C ALA A 173 -1.02 21.44 -6.37
N ARG A 174 -1.07 22.32 -5.37
CA ARG A 174 -1.74 23.63 -5.46
C ARG A 174 -0.82 24.83 -5.26
N GLY A 175 0.45 24.61 -4.91
CA GLY A 175 1.31 25.70 -4.48
C GLY A 175 0.84 26.36 -3.18
N LEU A 176 0.04 25.62 -2.38
CA LEU A 176 -0.45 26.10 -1.08
C LEU A 176 0.70 26.12 -0.08
N ASP A 177 0.59 27.02 0.90
CA ASP A 177 1.41 26.92 2.09
C ASP A 177 0.90 25.83 3.03
N GLU A 178 1.66 25.52 4.09
CA GLU A 178 1.33 24.44 5.02
C GLU A 178 0.02 24.70 5.79
N ASN A 179 -0.25 25.96 6.13
CA ASN A 179 -1.44 26.35 6.87
C ASN A 179 -2.70 26.25 6.01
N GLU A 180 -2.60 26.69 4.76
CA GLU A 180 -3.67 26.58 3.76
C GLU A 180 -4.02 25.10 3.49
N ALA A 181 -3.00 24.25 3.28
CA ALA A 181 -3.18 22.82 3.05
C ALA A 181 -3.83 22.14 4.26
N PHE A 182 -3.40 22.47 5.47
CA PHE A 182 -4.01 21.96 6.70
C PHE A 182 -5.44 22.48 6.90
N GLY A 183 -5.67 23.77 6.63
CA GLY A 183 -7.00 24.41 6.68
C GLY A 183 -8.00 23.71 5.76
N LEU A 184 -7.55 23.35 4.56
CA LEU A 184 -8.36 22.61 3.59
C LEU A 184 -8.73 21.20 4.08
N LEU A 185 -7.74 20.41 4.56
CA LEU A 185 -7.98 19.08 5.10
C LEU A 185 -8.98 19.13 6.27
N ARG A 186 -8.79 20.09 7.18
CA ARG A 186 -9.66 20.26 8.34
C ARG A 186 -11.07 20.70 7.93
N GLY A 187 -11.18 21.65 7.02
CA GLY A 187 -12.46 22.13 6.51
C GLY A 187 -13.26 20.99 5.84
N THR A 188 -12.58 20.20 5.00
CA THR A 188 -13.19 19.03 4.37
C THR A 188 -13.65 18.00 5.43
N ALA A 189 -12.79 17.68 6.39
CA ALA A 189 -13.12 16.74 7.47
C ALA A 189 -14.37 17.16 8.26
N MET A 190 -14.49 18.45 8.56
CA MET A 190 -15.66 19.02 9.23
C MET A 190 -16.93 18.95 8.36
N ASN A 191 -16.81 19.28 7.06
CA ASN A 191 -17.95 19.30 6.14
C ASN A 191 -18.56 17.91 5.89
N VAL A 192 -17.69 16.87 5.81
CA VAL A 192 -18.14 15.50 5.57
C VAL A 192 -18.28 14.67 6.85
N ASN A 193 -18.05 15.27 8.02
CA ASN A 193 -18.11 14.63 9.34
C ASN A 193 -17.22 13.37 9.46
N LEU A 194 -16.02 13.43 8.91
CA LEU A 194 -14.99 12.40 9.00
C LEU A 194 -13.81 12.85 9.87
N ARG A 195 -12.99 11.90 10.32
CA ARG A 195 -11.75 12.23 11.03
C ARG A 195 -10.72 12.78 10.07
N LEU A 196 -9.87 13.68 10.53
CA LEU A 196 -8.80 14.29 9.74
C LEU A 196 -7.89 13.23 9.08
N GLY A 197 -7.53 12.17 9.82
CA GLY A 197 -6.73 11.06 9.31
C GLY A 197 -7.42 10.27 8.20
N GLU A 198 -8.76 10.17 8.19
CA GLU A 198 -9.53 9.49 7.14
C GLU A 198 -9.53 10.31 5.86
N VAL A 199 -9.78 11.62 5.96
CA VAL A 199 -9.69 12.54 4.82
C VAL A 199 -8.28 12.57 4.26
N SER A 200 -7.26 12.62 5.12
CA SER A 200 -5.85 12.60 4.70
C SER A 200 -5.50 11.32 3.93
N ARG A 201 -5.97 10.15 4.37
CA ARG A 201 -5.79 8.89 3.64
C ARG A 201 -6.48 8.93 2.27
N SER A 202 -7.70 9.43 2.21
CA SER A 202 -8.44 9.56 0.95
C SER A 202 -7.72 10.46 -0.07
N VAL A 203 -7.13 11.57 0.39
CA VAL A 203 -6.31 12.47 -0.46
C VAL A 203 -5.07 11.76 -0.97
N ILE A 204 -4.34 11.06 -0.11
CA ILE A 204 -3.13 10.30 -0.50
C ILE A 204 -3.48 9.21 -1.52
N GLU A 205 -4.53 8.44 -1.26
CA GLU A 205 -5.00 7.38 -2.17
C GLU A 205 -5.41 7.94 -3.52
N ALA A 206 -6.15 9.07 -3.54
CA ALA A 206 -6.53 9.73 -4.77
C ALA A 206 -5.32 10.14 -5.60
N ALA A 207 -4.30 10.74 -4.97
CA ALA A 207 -3.06 11.12 -5.63
C ALA A 207 -2.28 9.91 -6.16
N GLN A 208 -2.24 8.81 -5.41
CA GLN A 208 -1.57 7.57 -5.86
C GLN A 208 -2.25 6.97 -7.09
N TRP A 209 -3.60 6.93 -7.11
CA TRP A 209 -4.34 6.43 -8.27
C TRP A 209 -4.16 7.33 -9.49
N ALA A 210 -4.13 8.67 -9.31
CA ALA A 210 -3.89 9.61 -10.39
C ALA A 210 -2.48 9.44 -10.98
N ASP A 211 -1.44 9.32 -10.15
CA ASP A 211 -0.06 9.05 -10.57
C ASP A 211 0.05 7.71 -11.31
N ALA A 212 -0.56 6.63 -10.79
CA ALA A 212 -0.58 5.33 -11.46
C ALA A 212 -1.24 5.42 -12.86
N MET A 213 -2.37 6.09 -12.96
CA MET A 213 -3.08 6.29 -14.22
C MET A 213 -2.25 7.08 -15.22
N ASN A 214 -1.59 8.15 -14.77
CA ASN A 214 -0.71 8.98 -15.61
C ASN A 214 0.49 8.17 -16.12
N ARG A 215 1.16 7.41 -15.26
CA ARG A 215 2.29 6.53 -15.63
C ARG A 215 1.88 5.46 -16.63
N ALA A 216 0.76 4.79 -16.42
CA ALA A 216 0.22 3.83 -17.38
C ALA A 216 -0.15 4.50 -18.71
N GLY A 217 -0.72 5.69 -18.66
CA GLY A 217 -0.98 6.52 -19.85
C GLY A 217 0.30 6.91 -20.60
N GLN A 218 1.39 7.19 -19.88
CA GLN A 218 2.69 7.47 -20.49
C GLN A 218 3.26 6.26 -21.24
N LEU A 219 3.02 5.01 -20.78
CA LEU A 219 3.47 3.83 -21.53
C LEU A 219 2.83 3.76 -22.93
N ARG A 220 1.55 4.14 -23.06
CA ARG A 220 0.89 4.23 -24.39
C ARG A 220 1.60 5.23 -25.31
N MET A 221 1.87 6.40 -24.80
CA MET A 221 2.58 7.47 -25.54
C MET A 221 4.00 7.08 -25.89
N LEU A 222 4.75 6.53 -24.93
CA LEU A 222 6.16 6.15 -25.10
C LEU A 222 6.31 5.01 -26.13
N SER A 223 5.36 4.07 -26.21
CA SER A 223 5.36 3.03 -27.25
C SER A 223 5.36 3.65 -28.65
N GLN A 224 4.53 4.66 -28.90
CA GLN A 224 4.44 5.32 -30.20
C GLN A 224 5.63 6.27 -30.47
N ARG A 225 6.09 6.98 -29.43
CA ARG A 225 7.25 7.87 -29.49
C ARG A 225 8.54 7.13 -29.88
N LEU A 226 8.76 5.96 -29.31
CA LEU A 226 9.94 5.15 -29.63
C LEU A 226 9.98 4.74 -31.11
N VAL A 227 8.86 4.29 -31.69
CA VAL A 227 8.79 3.97 -33.13
C VAL A 227 8.99 5.21 -33.98
N ARG A 228 8.38 6.33 -33.61
CA ARG A 228 8.56 7.61 -34.32
C ARG A 228 10.05 8.01 -34.36
N VAL A 229 10.75 7.88 -33.24
CA VAL A 229 12.18 8.20 -33.14
C VAL A 229 13.02 7.27 -34.01
N VAL A 230 12.69 5.97 -34.09
CA VAL A 230 13.38 5.03 -34.99
C VAL A 230 13.16 5.46 -36.46
N ALA A 231 11.92 5.77 -36.85
CA ALA A 231 11.61 6.24 -38.20
C ALA A 231 12.30 7.57 -38.52
N GLN A 232 12.37 8.51 -37.56
CA GLN A 232 13.08 9.79 -37.66
C GLN A 232 14.60 9.56 -37.95
N ARG A 233 15.23 8.61 -37.27
CA ARG A 233 16.64 8.25 -37.48
C ARG A 233 16.86 7.66 -38.87
N LEU A 234 15.98 6.77 -39.34
CA LEU A 234 16.04 6.18 -40.68
C LEU A 234 15.89 7.24 -41.79
N LEU A 235 15.03 8.24 -41.58
CA LEU A 235 14.86 9.40 -42.46
C LEU A 235 15.99 10.45 -42.33
N LYS A 236 16.97 10.22 -41.45
CA LYS A 236 18.10 11.13 -41.14
C LYS A 236 17.64 12.54 -40.73
N LEU A 237 16.52 12.63 -39.98
CA LEU A 237 16.01 13.87 -39.43
C LEU A 237 16.53 14.05 -38.01
N ASP A 238 17.34 15.07 -37.74
CA ASP A 238 17.87 15.45 -36.42
C ASP A 238 18.31 14.25 -35.56
N THR A 239 19.19 13.42 -36.12
CA THR A 239 19.55 12.10 -35.58
C THR A 239 20.13 12.13 -34.15
N ARG A 240 20.82 13.23 -33.78
CA ARG A 240 21.38 13.39 -32.43
C ARG A 240 20.25 13.56 -31.39
N THR A 241 19.34 14.51 -31.62
CA THR A 241 18.16 14.74 -30.78
C THR A 241 17.29 13.48 -30.71
N ALA A 242 17.14 12.77 -31.82
CA ALA A 242 16.40 11.50 -31.85
C ALA A 242 17.03 10.44 -30.94
N ALA A 243 18.37 10.35 -30.87
CA ALA A 243 19.06 9.40 -29.99
C ALA A 243 18.84 9.75 -28.50
N ASP A 244 18.92 11.03 -28.14
CA ASP A 244 18.68 11.50 -26.77
C ASP A 244 17.23 11.21 -26.34
N VAL A 245 16.26 11.49 -27.21
CA VAL A 245 14.83 11.22 -26.98
C VAL A 245 14.57 9.73 -26.83
N ALA A 246 15.23 8.86 -27.61
CA ALA A 246 15.12 7.41 -27.45
C ALA A 246 15.58 6.94 -26.07
N THR A 247 16.78 7.41 -25.66
CA THR A 247 17.36 7.08 -24.35
C THR A 247 16.47 7.52 -23.21
N GLN A 248 16.03 8.77 -23.21
CA GLN A 248 15.11 9.31 -22.19
C GLN A 248 13.79 8.56 -22.17
N SER A 249 13.22 8.22 -23.32
CA SER A 249 11.96 7.48 -23.42
C SER A 249 12.10 6.08 -22.83
N THR A 250 13.20 5.39 -23.09
CA THR A 250 13.52 4.07 -22.54
C THR A 250 13.63 4.12 -21.02
N LEU A 251 14.40 5.07 -20.49
CA LEU A 251 14.53 5.27 -19.03
C LEU A 251 13.16 5.55 -18.38
N ARG A 252 12.33 6.38 -19.02
CA ARG A 252 11.01 6.72 -18.52
C ARG A 252 10.07 5.50 -18.48
N VAL A 253 10.16 4.57 -19.46
CA VAL A 253 9.39 3.31 -19.41
C VAL A 253 9.82 2.45 -18.22
N HIS A 254 11.14 2.30 -18.00
CA HIS A 254 11.65 1.54 -16.86
C HIS A 254 11.19 2.12 -15.52
N ASP A 255 11.30 3.44 -15.34
CA ASP A 255 10.85 4.12 -14.12
C ASP A 255 9.33 3.92 -13.91
N ASN A 256 8.52 4.14 -14.93
CA ASN A 256 7.07 3.97 -14.86
C ASN A 256 6.68 2.53 -14.48
N LEU A 257 7.27 1.52 -15.11
CA LEU A 257 6.98 0.13 -14.77
C LEU A 257 7.41 -0.21 -13.34
N GLY A 258 8.57 0.29 -12.88
CA GLY A 258 9.04 0.09 -11.51
C GLY A 258 8.15 0.75 -10.46
N MET A 259 7.61 1.94 -10.74
CA MET A 259 6.66 2.63 -9.85
C MET A 259 5.30 1.91 -9.84
N LEU A 260 4.78 1.55 -11.01
CA LEU A 260 3.52 0.82 -11.15
C LEU A 260 3.58 -0.54 -10.45
N ALA A 261 4.72 -1.25 -10.48
CA ALA A 261 4.89 -2.51 -9.77
C ALA A 261 4.66 -2.38 -8.25
N ARG A 262 5.09 -1.26 -7.66
CA ARG A 262 4.85 -0.97 -6.24
C ARG A 262 3.39 -0.58 -5.96
N GLN A 263 2.76 0.16 -6.87
CA GLN A 263 1.39 0.67 -6.68
C GLN A 263 0.31 -0.39 -6.97
N CYS A 264 0.57 -1.30 -7.93
CA CYS A 264 -0.38 -2.34 -8.34
C CYS A 264 -0.26 -3.63 -7.54
N ALA A 265 0.74 -3.76 -6.64
CA ALA A 265 0.94 -4.98 -5.85
C ALA A 265 -0.32 -5.35 -5.06
N GLY A 266 -0.82 -6.57 -5.25
CA GLY A 266 -2.02 -7.07 -4.59
C GLY A 266 -3.34 -6.48 -5.10
N THR A 267 -3.34 -5.67 -6.18
CA THR A 267 -4.55 -5.14 -6.82
C THR A 267 -4.98 -5.97 -8.03
N SER A 268 -6.23 -5.79 -8.49
CA SER A 268 -6.74 -6.41 -9.72
C SER A 268 -6.03 -5.96 -11.01
N ALA A 269 -5.23 -4.88 -10.95
CA ALA A 269 -4.44 -4.37 -12.07
C ALA A 269 -3.08 -5.09 -12.24
N GLN A 270 -2.64 -5.89 -11.28
CA GLN A 270 -1.34 -6.55 -11.33
C GLN A 270 -1.14 -7.45 -12.56
N PRO A 271 -2.08 -8.32 -12.98
CA PRO A 271 -1.89 -9.16 -14.17
C PRO A 271 -1.70 -8.34 -15.47
N THR A 272 -2.44 -7.24 -15.61
CA THR A 272 -2.32 -6.36 -16.80
C THR A 272 -0.99 -5.61 -16.82
N LEU A 273 -0.42 -5.30 -15.66
CA LEU A 273 0.93 -4.73 -15.56
C LEU A 273 2.01 -5.75 -15.95
N GLU A 274 1.86 -7.01 -15.54
CA GLU A 274 2.77 -8.09 -15.94
C GLU A 274 2.78 -8.28 -17.45
N ASP A 275 1.61 -8.20 -18.10
CA ASP A 275 1.48 -8.24 -19.57
C ASP A 275 2.18 -7.04 -20.23
N ALA A 276 1.96 -5.82 -19.76
CA ALA A 276 2.65 -4.63 -20.26
C ALA A 276 4.17 -4.73 -20.09
N THR A 277 4.63 -5.28 -18.95
CA THR A 277 6.07 -5.49 -18.68
C THR A 277 6.66 -6.52 -19.66
N ARG A 278 5.93 -7.58 -20.00
CA ARG A 278 6.36 -8.59 -20.97
C ARG A 278 6.46 -7.99 -22.39
N CYS A 279 5.45 -7.22 -22.81
CA CYS A 279 5.47 -6.51 -24.08
C CYS A 279 6.63 -5.51 -24.17
N TRP A 280 6.92 -4.79 -23.07
CA TRP A 280 8.07 -3.90 -23.00
C TRP A 280 9.40 -4.62 -23.17
N LYS A 281 9.61 -5.76 -22.51
CA LYS A 281 10.86 -6.55 -22.65
C LYS A 281 11.10 -6.97 -24.09
N ALA A 282 10.06 -7.38 -24.79
CA ALA A 282 10.14 -7.74 -26.20
C ALA A 282 10.48 -6.54 -27.09
N LEU A 283 9.83 -5.39 -26.86
CA LEU A 283 10.11 -4.15 -27.60
C LEU A 283 11.54 -3.64 -27.32
N ALA A 284 11.98 -3.63 -26.07
CA ALA A 284 13.31 -3.20 -25.67
C ALA A 284 14.40 -4.05 -26.33
N ALA A 285 14.21 -5.37 -26.42
CA ALA A 285 15.12 -6.27 -27.12
C ALA A 285 15.19 -5.95 -28.63
N ALA A 286 14.08 -5.58 -29.26
CA ALA A 286 14.06 -5.18 -30.66
C ALA A 286 14.69 -3.81 -30.94
N LEU A 287 14.70 -2.92 -29.94
CA LEU A 287 15.32 -1.58 -30.00
C LEU A 287 16.83 -1.60 -29.71
N ALA A 288 17.37 -2.65 -29.11
CA ALA A 288 18.77 -2.75 -28.67
C ALA A 288 19.81 -2.70 -29.81
N PRO A 289 19.56 -3.25 -31.05
CA PRO A 289 20.55 -3.21 -32.10
C PRO A 289 20.90 -1.79 -32.55
N ALA A 290 22.20 -1.50 -32.71
CA ALA A 290 22.69 -0.18 -33.10
C ALA A 290 22.22 0.23 -34.53
N ARG A 291 21.94 -0.73 -35.40
CA ARG A 291 21.43 -0.50 -36.76
C ARG A 291 20.05 -1.14 -36.89
N VAL A 292 19.10 -0.34 -37.34
CA VAL A 292 17.74 -0.76 -37.62
C VAL A 292 17.52 -0.59 -39.14
N ASP A 293 17.04 -1.61 -39.81
CA ASP A 293 16.56 -1.59 -41.19
C ASP A 293 15.04 -1.44 -41.25
N LEU A 294 14.47 -1.46 -42.47
CA LEU A 294 13.02 -1.32 -42.66
C LEU A 294 12.24 -2.52 -42.11
N ASP A 295 12.79 -3.72 -42.20
CA ASP A 295 12.13 -4.94 -41.66
C ASP A 295 12.13 -4.93 -40.14
N ALA A 296 13.22 -4.45 -39.52
CA ALA A 296 13.28 -4.23 -38.10
C ALA A 296 12.30 -3.14 -37.63
N LEU A 297 12.15 -2.06 -38.41
CA LEU A 297 11.15 -1.01 -38.12
C LEU A 297 9.71 -1.58 -38.07
N ALA A 298 9.35 -2.42 -39.04
CA ALA A 298 8.04 -3.04 -39.07
C ALA A 298 7.81 -3.94 -37.83
N ARG A 299 8.81 -4.73 -37.44
CA ARG A 299 8.75 -5.53 -36.20
C ARG A 299 8.66 -4.68 -34.95
N ILE A 300 9.43 -3.61 -34.85
CA ILE A 300 9.38 -2.65 -33.72
C ILE A 300 8.00 -2.01 -33.63
N ASP A 301 7.40 -1.61 -34.76
CA ASP A 301 6.04 -1.01 -34.76
C ASP A 301 4.98 -2.02 -34.32
N ALA A 302 5.08 -3.29 -34.73
CA ALA A 302 4.18 -4.35 -34.26
C ALA A 302 4.30 -4.58 -32.75
N LEU A 303 5.53 -4.66 -32.20
CA LEU A 303 5.77 -4.82 -30.77
C LEU A 303 5.32 -3.59 -29.96
N ALA A 304 5.52 -2.39 -30.50
CA ALA A 304 5.03 -1.16 -29.88
C ALA A 304 3.50 -1.09 -29.84
N SER A 305 2.84 -1.63 -30.86
CA SER A 305 1.38 -1.76 -30.91
C SER A 305 0.87 -2.75 -29.85
N GLN A 306 1.59 -3.85 -29.58
CA GLN A 306 1.27 -4.77 -28.50
C GLN A 306 1.43 -4.09 -27.12
N LEU A 307 2.52 -3.34 -26.92
CA LEU A 307 2.70 -2.55 -25.67
C LEU A 307 1.60 -1.50 -25.50
N LEU A 308 1.21 -0.81 -26.58
CA LEU A 308 0.09 0.14 -26.56
C LEU A 308 -1.19 -0.53 -26.09
N GLN A 309 -1.53 -1.70 -26.63
CA GLN A 309 -2.74 -2.44 -26.26
C GLN A 309 -2.68 -2.90 -24.79
N ALA A 310 -1.56 -3.45 -24.34
CA ALA A 310 -1.37 -3.86 -22.95
C ALA A 310 -1.46 -2.66 -21.98
N ALA A 311 -0.87 -1.52 -22.35
CA ALA A 311 -0.97 -0.29 -21.55
C ALA A 311 -2.40 0.29 -21.52
N GLU A 312 -3.19 0.15 -22.60
CA GLU A 312 -4.61 0.52 -22.59
C GLU A 312 -5.41 -0.38 -21.63
N GLN A 313 -5.18 -1.70 -21.64
CA GLN A 313 -5.80 -2.63 -20.70
C GLN A 313 -5.41 -2.31 -19.26
N LEU A 314 -4.13 -1.96 -18.99
CA LEU A 314 -3.66 -1.54 -17.69
C LEU A 314 -4.38 -0.27 -17.22
N THR A 315 -4.51 0.76 -18.05
CA THR A 315 -5.24 1.98 -17.68
C THR A 315 -6.72 1.71 -17.40
N GLN A 316 -7.37 0.80 -18.11
CA GLN A 316 -8.74 0.40 -17.84
C GLN A 316 -8.87 -0.35 -16.51
N ALA A 317 -7.94 -1.28 -16.22
CA ALA A 317 -7.92 -2.01 -14.95
C ALA A 317 -7.70 -1.05 -13.76
N LEU A 318 -6.79 -0.09 -13.88
CA LEU A 318 -6.57 0.95 -12.87
C LEU A 318 -7.80 1.83 -12.65
N GLN A 319 -8.48 2.22 -13.71
CA GLN A 319 -9.71 3.01 -13.64
C GLN A 319 -10.83 2.23 -12.92
N GLN A 320 -10.97 0.94 -13.20
CA GLN A 320 -11.95 0.07 -12.54
C GLN A 320 -11.59 -0.14 -11.06
N ALA A 321 -10.32 -0.44 -10.76
CA ALA A 321 -9.84 -0.66 -9.40
C ALA A 321 -9.99 0.58 -8.50
N SER A 322 -9.82 1.78 -9.06
CA SER A 322 -9.97 3.03 -8.31
C SER A 322 -11.43 3.39 -7.97
N GLY A 323 -12.40 2.90 -8.74
CA GLY A 323 -13.82 3.27 -8.63
C GLY A 323 -14.13 4.76 -8.84
N ARG A 324 -13.16 5.57 -9.31
CA ARG A 324 -13.25 7.03 -9.36
C ARG A 324 -13.46 7.54 -10.78
N ARG A 325 -14.65 8.11 -11.05
CA ARG A 325 -14.97 8.74 -12.35
C ARG A 325 -14.04 9.90 -12.71
N ALA A 326 -13.51 10.58 -11.71
CA ALA A 326 -12.62 11.74 -11.89
C ALA A 326 -11.30 11.39 -12.63
N LEU A 327 -10.82 10.16 -12.58
CA LEU A 327 -9.65 9.72 -13.32
C LEU A 327 -9.87 9.63 -14.84
N HIS A 328 -11.12 9.73 -15.31
CA HIS A 328 -11.43 9.77 -16.74
C HIS A 328 -10.72 10.91 -17.46
N ILE A 329 -10.64 12.09 -16.86
CA ILE A 329 -9.98 13.27 -17.45
C ILE A 329 -8.48 13.04 -17.61
N VAL A 330 -7.82 12.50 -16.59
CA VAL A 330 -6.38 12.15 -16.65
C VAL A 330 -6.13 11.11 -17.76
N ASN A 331 -7.01 10.11 -17.86
CA ASN A 331 -6.96 9.12 -18.92
C ASN A 331 -7.15 9.76 -20.32
N LEU A 332 -8.07 10.71 -20.46
CA LEU A 332 -8.32 11.43 -21.71
C LEU A 332 -7.11 12.23 -22.15
N CYS A 333 -6.46 13.00 -21.25
CA CYS A 333 -5.19 13.67 -21.51
C CYS A 333 -4.09 12.69 -21.94
N GLY A 334 -3.99 11.54 -21.27
CA GLY A 334 -3.06 10.48 -21.63
C GLY A 334 -3.29 9.92 -23.04
N ARG A 335 -4.55 9.79 -23.47
CA ARG A 335 -4.91 9.41 -24.86
C ARG A 335 -4.51 10.49 -25.87
N GLN A 336 -4.68 11.77 -25.56
CA GLN A 336 -4.26 12.86 -26.44
C GLN A 336 -2.75 12.84 -26.67
N ARG A 337 -1.94 12.66 -25.61
CA ARG A 337 -0.48 12.50 -25.75
C ARG A 337 -0.11 11.35 -26.68
N MET A 338 -0.75 10.21 -26.54
CA MET A 338 -0.54 9.03 -27.38
C MET A 338 -0.94 9.33 -28.82
N ARG A 339 -2.11 9.96 -29.07
CA ARG A 339 -2.59 10.31 -30.42
C ARG A 339 -1.64 11.24 -31.16
N ALA A 340 -1.15 12.31 -30.50
CA ALA A 340 -0.19 13.22 -31.09
C ALA A 340 1.08 12.50 -31.57
N GLN A 341 1.64 11.60 -30.75
CA GLN A 341 2.81 10.82 -31.13
C GLN A 341 2.50 9.79 -32.22
N ARG A 342 1.31 9.17 -32.19
CA ARG A 342 0.87 8.20 -33.20
C ARG A 342 0.66 8.83 -34.57
N ILE A 343 0.10 10.03 -34.65
CA ILE A 343 -0.07 10.78 -35.91
C ILE A 343 1.30 11.02 -36.54
N ALA A 344 2.25 11.57 -35.79
CA ALA A 344 3.60 11.82 -36.30
C ALA A 344 4.33 10.51 -36.67
N LYS A 345 4.22 9.47 -35.84
CA LYS A 345 4.77 8.14 -36.13
C LYS A 345 4.23 7.59 -37.46
N THR A 346 2.93 7.55 -37.64
CA THR A 346 2.30 6.96 -38.81
C THR A 346 2.77 7.67 -40.08
N SER A 347 2.80 9.00 -40.10
CA SER A 347 3.29 9.77 -41.25
C SER A 347 4.76 9.46 -41.60
N LEU A 348 5.65 9.31 -40.60
CA LEU A 348 7.06 9.00 -40.86
C LEU A 348 7.26 7.54 -41.33
N VAL A 349 6.50 6.59 -40.76
CA VAL A 349 6.54 5.18 -41.14
C VAL A 349 6.02 5.00 -42.57
N ASP A 350 4.90 5.67 -42.93
CA ASP A 350 4.36 5.64 -44.28
C ASP A 350 5.32 6.20 -45.32
N ALA A 351 6.07 7.26 -44.97
CA ALA A 351 7.11 7.81 -45.83
C ALA A 351 8.27 6.82 -46.10
N LEU A 352 8.55 5.92 -45.17
CA LEU A 352 9.61 4.89 -45.30
C LEU A 352 9.11 3.63 -46.01
N LEU A 353 7.93 3.13 -45.62
CA LEU A 353 7.41 1.84 -46.08
C LEU A 353 6.54 1.97 -47.32
N ARG A 354 6.17 3.19 -47.73
CA ARG A 354 5.26 3.51 -48.87
C ARG A 354 3.94 2.76 -48.79
N THR A 355 3.39 2.61 -47.59
CA THR A 355 2.17 1.82 -47.33
C THR A 355 0.89 2.50 -47.87
N GLY A 356 0.95 3.76 -48.26
CA GLY A 356 -0.15 4.51 -48.90
C GLY A 356 -1.41 4.65 -48.01
N SER A 357 -1.28 4.50 -46.72
CA SER A 357 -2.38 4.46 -45.75
C SER A 357 -2.87 5.87 -45.40
N ALA A 358 -3.52 6.57 -46.32
CA ALA A 358 -4.13 7.88 -46.05
C ALA A 358 -5.36 7.80 -45.13
N THR A 359 -6.01 6.66 -45.04
CA THR A 359 -7.30 6.47 -44.34
C THR A 359 -7.19 6.42 -42.79
N PRO A 360 -6.15 5.85 -42.15
CA PRO A 360 -6.03 5.88 -40.70
C PRO A 360 -5.73 7.25 -40.11
N ALA A 361 -5.16 8.18 -40.89
CA ALA A 361 -4.84 9.53 -40.41
C ALA A 361 -6.10 10.35 -40.10
N ALA A 362 -7.10 10.32 -40.96
CA ALA A 362 -8.34 11.10 -40.79
C ALA A 362 -9.08 10.71 -39.50
N ALA A 363 -9.30 9.42 -39.27
CA ALA A 363 -9.96 8.93 -38.06
C ALA A 363 -9.22 9.36 -36.78
N MET A 364 -7.87 9.31 -36.79
CA MET A 364 -7.07 9.78 -35.63
C MET A 364 -7.16 11.28 -35.38
N LEU A 365 -7.29 12.08 -36.45
CA LEU A 365 -7.49 13.54 -36.36
C LEU A 365 -8.86 13.85 -35.75
N ASP A 366 -9.92 13.19 -36.24
CA ASP A 366 -11.29 13.33 -35.73
C ASP A 366 -11.37 12.94 -34.24
N GLU A 367 -10.71 11.84 -33.86
CA GLU A 367 -10.65 11.40 -32.47
C GLU A 367 -9.89 12.39 -31.57
N PHE A 368 -8.82 13.01 -32.08
CA PHE A 368 -8.08 14.04 -31.32
C PHE A 368 -8.97 15.26 -31.08
N GLU A 369 -9.62 15.76 -32.11
CA GLU A 369 -10.50 16.95 -32.04
C GLU A 369 -11.74 16.69 -31.17
N ALA A 370 -12.33 15.50 -31.24
CA ALA A 370 -13.45 15.12 -30.38
C ALA A 370 -13.06 15.13 -28.90
N ALA A 371 -11.90 14.55 -28.58
CA ALA A 371 -11.40 14.53 -27.21
C ALA A 371 -10.96 15.92 -26.72
N GLN A 372 -10.42 16.76 -27.61
CA GLN A 372 -10.10 18.16 -27.27
C GLN A 372 -11.38 18.93 -26.87
N ARG A 373 -12.45 18.78 -27.66
CA ARG A 373 -13.77 19.38 -27.32
C ARG A 373 -14.33 18.87 -26.00
N GLU A 374 -14.15 17.57 -25.67
CA GLU A 374 -14.57 17.00 -24.39
C GLU A 374 -13.80 17.65 -23.23
N LEU A 375 -12.47 17.82 -23.36
CA LEU A 375 -11.65 18.51 -22.36
C LEU A 375 -12.08 19.97 -22.16
N GLU A 376 -12.41 20.69 -23.24
CA GLU A 376 -12.91 22.07 -23.19
C GLU A 376 -14.29 22.18 -22.52
N GLN A 377 -15.12 21.15 -22.59
CA GLN A 377 -16.45 21.12 -21.96
C GLN A 377 -16.41 20.69 -20.49
N THR A 378 -15.26 20.25 -20.00
CA THR A 378 -15.12 19.79 -18.61
C THR A 378 -15.38 20.93 -17.62
N PRO A 379 -16.10 20.69 -16.49
CA PRO A 379 -16.41 21.72 -15.50
C PRO A 379 -15.19 22.33 -14.80
N LEU A 380 -14.05 21.63 -14.84
CA LEU A 380 -12.78 22.05 -14.25
C LEU A 380 -12.11 23.13 -15.11
N ARG A 381 -12.31 24.41 -14.77
CA ARG A 381 -11.86 25.56 -15.58
C ARG A 381 -11.01 26.54 -14.77
N SER A 382 -9.87 26.10 -14.24
CA SER A 382 -8.89 27.04 -13.68
C SER A 382 -8.31 27.94 -14.81
N PRO A 383 -7.75 29.10 -14.50
CA PRO A 383 -7.03 29.94 -15.49
C PRO A 383 -5.95 29.14 -16.21
N ASP A 384 -5.20 28.30 -15.48
CA ASP A 384 -4.10 27.50 -16.01
C ASP A 384 -4.59 26.43 -17.00
N ILE A 385 -5.73 25.77 -16.70
CA ILE A 385 -6.36 24.81 -17.62
C ILE A 385 -6.77 25.50 -18.91
N ARG A 386 -7.41 26.69 -18.83
CA ARG A 386 -7.82 27.43 -20.02
C ARG A 386 -6.62 27.83 -20.87
N GLN A 387 -5.55 28.32 -20.25
CA GLN A 387 -4.33 28.70 -20.96
C GLN A 387 -3.65 27.49 -21.62
N ALA A 388 -3.59 26.34 -20.91
CA ALA A 388 -3.03 25.12 -21.46
C ALA A 388 -3.84 24.59 -22.64
N LEU A 389 -5.18 24.59 -22.56
CA LEU A 389 -6.07 24.20 -23.68
C LEU A 389 -5.89 25.08 -24.90
N ALA A 390 -5.78 26.41 -24.74
CA ALA A 390 -5.52 27.33 -25.83
C ALA A 390 -4.17 27.05 -26.51
N ALA A 391 -3.10 26.86 -25.71
CA ALA A 391 -1.77 26.52 -26.23
C ALA A 391 -1.74 25.17 -26.99
N ILE A 392 -2.57 24.19 -26.59
CA ILE A 392 -2.74 22.94 -27.31
C ILE A 392 -3.43 23.16 -28.66
N GLY A 393 -4.45 24.03 -28.71
CA GLY A 393 -5.12 24.41 -29.97
C GLY A 393 -4.15 25.00 -30.99
N ASP A 394 -3.29 25.96 -30.56
CA ASP A 394 -2.25 26.56 -31.41
C ASP A 394 -1.26 25.51 -31.92
N GLU A 395 -0.82 24.60 -31.08
CA GLU A 395 0.13 23.54 -31.45
C GLU A 395 -0.49 22.48 -32.36
N TRP A 396 -1.80 22.22 -32.20
CA TRP A 396 -2.56 21.35 -33.08
C TRP A 396 -2.54 21.86 -34.54
N LEU A 397 -2.72 23.16 -34.74
CA LEU A 397 -2.64 23.74 -36.07
C LEU A 397 -1.24 23.60 -36.68
N ARG A 398 -0.17 23.72 -35.90
CA ARG A 398 1.21 23.48 -36.36
C ARG A 398 1.45 22.04 -36.73
N LEU A 399 0.94 21.10 -35.93
CA LEU A 399 1.02 19.65 -36.21
C LEU A 399 0.31 19.30 -37.52
N LEU A 400 -0.89 19.85 -37.75
CA LEU A 400 -1.62 19.70 -39.02
C LEU A 400 -0.86 20.31 -40.20
N GLY A 401 -0.22 21.47 -40.03
CA GLY A 401 0.65 22.10 -41.04
C GLY A 401 1.82 21.19 -41.42
N GLY A 402 2.51 20.62 -40.44
CA GLY A 402 3.61 19.67 -40.63
C GLY A 402 3.14 18.39 -41.33
N LEU A 403 1.96 17.89 -40.95
CA LEU A 403 1.36 16.70 -41.58
C LEU A 403 1.04 16.90 -43.06
N ARG A 404 0.45 18.04 -43.42
CA ARG A 404 0.15 18.40 -44.82
C ARG A 404 1.42 18.55 -45.69
N ALA A 405 2.53 18.96 -45.08
CA ALA A 405 3.82 19.14 -45.75
C ALA A 405 4.76 17.90 -45.60
N ALA A 406 4.26 16.78 -45.09
CA ALA A 406 5.07 15.62 -44.73
C ALA A 406 5.78 14.92 -45.90
N GLU A 407 5.45 15.22 -47.13
CA GLU A 407 6.17 14.78 -48.30
C GLU A 407 7.59 15.38 -48.38
N THR A 408 7.81 16.59 -47.82
CA THR A 408 9.10 17.24 -47.77
C THR A 408 9.89 16.92 -46.49
N ALA A 409 11.21 17.04 -46.52
CA ALA A 409 12.05 16.86 -45.35
C ALA A 409 11.75 17.91 -44.26
N ASP A 410 11.45 19.16 -44.68
CA ASP A 410 11.13 20.26 -43.76
C ASP A 410 9.75 20.10 -43.13
N GLY A 411 8.77 19.62 -43.85
CA GLY A 411 7.46 19.30 -43.31
C GLY A 411 7.53 18.18 -42.31
N ARG A 412 8.33 17.14 -42.56
CA ARG A 412 8.59 16.05 -41.57
C ARG A 412 9.30 16.54 -40.32
N ARG A 413 10.27 17.45 -40.45
CA ARG A 413 10.90 18.08 -39.26
C ARG A 413 9.90 18.93 -38.47
N ALA A 414 9.07 19.74 -39.16
CA ALA A 414 8.03 20.51 -38.51
C ALA A 414 7.01 19.60 -37.77
N LEU A 415 6.60 18.50 -38.39
CA LEU A 415 5.71 17.49 -37.76
C LEU A 415 6.33 16.86 -36.50
N VAL A 416 7.61 16.49 -36.57
CA VAL A 416 8.33 15.94 -35.41
C VAL A 416 8.38 16.98 -34.28
N HIS A 417 8.76 18.20 -34.58
CA HIS A 417 8.85 19.28 -33.59
C HIS A 417 7.48 19.57 -32.96
N ALA A 418 6.44 19.73 -33.76
CA ALA A 418 5.09 19.98 -33.28
C ALA A 418 4.57 18.82 -32.38
N SER A 419 4.89 17.58 -32.73
CA SER A 419 4.50 16.42 -31.90
C SER A 419 5.19 16.39 -30.52
N GLU A 420 6.44 16.88 -30.42
CA GLU A 420 7.16 17.00 -29.15
C GLU A 420 6.62 18.18 -28.31
N THR A 421 6.44 19.35 -28.91
CA THR A 421 5.86 20.51 -28.22
C THR A 421 4.44 20.21 -27.75
N MET A 422 3.63 19.53 -28.57
CA MET A 422 2.29 19.05 -28.19
C MET A 422 2.34 18.18 -26.94
N LEU A 423 3.32 17.28 -26.84
CA LEU A 423 3.49 16.42 -25.66
C LEU A 423 3.75 17.26 -24.40
N GLU A 424 4.64 18.26 -24.46
CA GLU A 424 4.92 19.17 -23.34
C GLU A 424 3.68 19.96 -22.90
N ARG A 425 2.87 20.44 -23.86
CA ARG A 425 1.62 21.16 -23.57
C ARG A 425 0.58 20.24 -22.91
N LEU A 426 0.45 19.01 -23.40
CA LEU A 426 -0.46 18.03 -22.84
C LEU A 426 0.01 17.51 -21.46
N ASP A 427 1.31 17.43 -21.19
CA ASP A 427 1.83 17.16 -19.86
C ASP A 427 1.48 18.29 -18.87
N THR A 428 1.63 19.56 -19.29
CA THR A 428 1.21 20.71 -18.49
C THR A 428 -0.29 20.66 -18.18
N LEU A 429 -1.13 20.38 -19.18
CA LEU A 429 -2.57 20.23 -19.00
C LEU A 429 -2.92 19.07 -18.05
N THR A 430 -2.25 17.94 -18.21
CA THR A 430 -2.48 16.76 -17.34
C THR A 430 -2.17 17.11 -15.89
N ASN A 431 -1.03 17.75 -15.62
CA ASN A 431 -0.66 18.18 -14.28
C ASN A 431 -1.70 19.17 -13.70
N ALA A 432 -2.19 20.12 -14.50
CA ALA A 432 -3.22 21.07 -14.06
C ALA A 432 -4.55 20.35 -13.70
N TYR A 433 -4.93 19.33 -14.44
CA TYR A 433 -6.10 18.50 -14.10
C TYR A 433 -5.85 17.61 -12.88
N GLU A 434 -4.70 16.97 -12.77
CA GLU A 434 -4.35 16.19 -11.58
C GLU A 434 -4.41 17.03 -10.31
N HIS A 435 -3.88 18.25 -10.37
CA HIS A 435 -3.96 19.23 -9.28
C HIS A 435 -5.42 19.58 -8.94
N SER A 436 -6.25 19.84 -9.96
CA SER A 436 -7.65 20.19 -9.74
C SER A 436 -8.48 19.04 -9.19
N LEU A 437 -8.17 17.79 -9.58
CA LEU A 437 -8.88 16.58 -9.10
C LEU A 437 -8.55 16.22 -7.65
N GLN A 438 -7.31 16.43 -7.22
CA GLN A 438 -6.92 16.24 -5.81
C GLN A 438 -7.71 17.15 -4.86
N VAL A 439 -8.22 18.24 -5.40
CA VAL A 439 -9.06 19.23 -4.72
C VAL A 439 -10.50 18.79 -4.57
N ILE A 440 -11.05 18.11 -5.55
CA ILE A 440 -12.49 17.74 -5.58
C ILE A 440 -12.71 16.40 -4.88
N LEU A 441 -11.68 15.55 -4.84
CA LEU A 441 -11.75 14.22 -4.25
C LEU A 441 -11.28 14.17 -2.79
N GLY A 442 -10.65 15.24 -2.26
CA GLY A 442 -10.39 15.48 -0.84
C GLY A 442 -11.47 16.38 -0.28
#